data_a06e834441c23c13a76eb279218bc221
#
_entry.id   a06e834441c23c13a76eb279218bc221
#
_cell.length_a   1.000
_cell.length_b   1.000
_cell.length_c   1.000
_cell.angle_alpha   90.00
_cell.angle_beta   90.00
_cell.angle_gamma   90.00
#
_symmetry.space_group_name_H-M   'P 1'
#
loop_
_entity.id
_entity.type
_entity.pdbx_description
1 polymer ?
#
loop_
_entity_poly.entity_id
_entity_poly.type
_entity_poly.pdbx_seq_one_letter_code
_entity_poly.pdbx_strand_id
1 'polypeptide(L)'
;MAKKQFKFEGLVKQAEQQNKESTDFIRQNIVIDDELQKFIPPLLDEEFKLLEDNILKDGCRDALIVWEQEDGSYILIDGHNRYQICQKHNLLFKVQVVSFQDKEAAKDWMIINQLGKRNVTEETKAYLRGLQYKQEKKRTGGSGVNQFNKDEFAKNAERTAERLASQHKVSEKTIRTDEKFAEVVDKLSMGNERLKWDMLNRKIKFGKVALTNLSGEPEDVLVQIGKNMGNGKGFRESINIVKKVEKKPKKAKVIINAPSNYIPLEITNPHVLANEDKNTKIMELKDKIVDDFVAVVNQQDKEALERLREYLDELEDLLFDE
;
A
#
# COMPACT_ATOMS: atom_id res chain seq x y z
N MET A 1 35.82 53.55 14.07
CA MET A 1 34.55 52.83 13.79
C MET A 1 34.64 51.84 12.60
N ALA A 2 35.42 52.12 11.55
CA ALA A 2 35.55 51.23 10.35
C ALA A 2 36.08 49.81 10.59
N LYS A 3 37.03 49.58 11.51
CA LYS A 3 37.58 48.24 11.79
C LYS A 3 36.61 47.24 12.44
N LYS A 4 35.57 47.71 13.18
CA LYS A 4 34.57 46.84 13.80
C LYS A 4 33.51 46.36 12.77
N GLN A 5 33.16 47.23 11.81
CA GLN A 5 32.24 46.91 10.72
C GLN A 5 32.79 45.84 9.76
N PHE A 6 34.09 45.98 9.40
CA PHE A 6 34.77 45.00 8.52
C PHE A 6 34.87 43.59 9.14
N LYS A 7 35.02 43.48 10.45
CA LYS A 7 35.04 42.18 11.15
C LYS A 7 33.66 41.50 11.19
N PHE A 8 32.61 42.31 11.31
CA PHE A 8 31.20 41.77 11.34
C PHE A 8 30.75 41.28 9.98
N GLU A 9 31.08 42.00 8.89
CA GLU A 9 30.83 41.54 7.50
C GLU A 9 31.57 40.27 7.15
N GLY A 10 32.80 40.09 7.62
CA GLY A 10 33.57 38.86 7.46
C GLY A 10 32.95 37.65 8.16
N LEU A 11 32.45 37.85 9.38
CA LEU A 11 31.75 36.81 10.14
C LEU A 11 30.39 36.45 9.54
N VAL A 12 29.66 37.41 9.00
CA VAL A 12 28.39 37.17 8.30
C VAL A 12 28.63 36.40 7.04
N LYS A 13 29.63 36.77 6.21
CA LYS A 13 30.00 36.02 5.01
C LYS A 13 30.45 34.59 5.30
N GLN A 14 31.23 34.37 6.38
CA GLN A 14 31.63 33.03 6.79
C GLN A 14 30.42 32.19 7.25
N ALA A 15 29.51 32.76 8.01
CA ALA A 15 28.28 32.09 8.44
C ALA A 15 27.35 31.76 7.26
N GLU A 16 27.22 32.68 6.29
CA GLU A 16 26.48 32.45 5.05
C GLU A 16 27.09 31.34 4.20
N GLN A 17 28.43 31.29 4.12
CA GLN A 17 29.15 30.29 3.37
C GLN A 17 29.06 28.90 4.01
N GLN A 18 29.18 28.80 5.34
CA GLN A 18 28.95 27.56 6.09
C GLN A 18 27.50 27.06 5.96
N ASN A 19 26.53 27.96 6.04
CA ASN A 19 25.11 27.62 5.82
C ASN A 19 24.85 27.12 4.40
N LYS A 20 25.52 27.69 3.40
CA LYS A 20 25.39 27.27 2.01
C LYS A 20 26.00 25.87 1.78
N GLU A 21 27.20 25.63 2.27
CA GLU A 21 27.88 24.35 2.20
C GLU A 21 27.09 23.25 2.91
N SER A 22 26.56 23.53 4.10
CA SER A 22 25.65 22.62 4.84
C SER A 22 24.38 22.31 4.06
N THR A 23 23.75 23.32 3.45
CA THR A 23 22.53 23.14 2.66
C THR A 23 22.79 22.34 1.38
N ASP A 24 23.92 22.55 0.72
CA ASP A 24 24.30 21.82 -0.50
C ASP A 24 24.63 20.36 -0.17
N PHE A 25 25.27 20.09 0.96
CA PHE A 25 25.47 18.74 1.47
C PHE A 25 24.13 18.02 1.70
N ILE A 26 23.18 18.66 2.38
CA ILE A 26 21.83 18.08 2.62
C ILE A 26 21.16 17.76 1.28
N ARG A 27 21.18 18.68 0.31
CA ARG A 27 20.56 18.48 -1.01
C ARG A 27 21.07 17.26 -1.76
N GLN A 28 22.36 16.97 -1.63
CA GLN A 28 23.02 15.83 -2.28
C GLN A 28 22.71 14.49 -1.60
N ASN A 29 22.30 14.52 -0.32
CA ASN A 29 22.06 13.34 0.49
C ASN A 29 20.56 13.09 0.79
N ILE A 30 19.65 13.73 0.02
CA ILE A 30 18.22 13.48 0.14
C ILE A 30 17.85 12.12 -0.46
N VAL A 31 17.19 11.30 0.33
CA VAL A 31 16.67 9.96 -0.03
C VAL A 31 15.14 9.97 0.04
N ILE A 32 14.52 9.27 -0.90
CA ILE A 32 13.07 9.02 -0.87
C ILE A 32 12.86 7.64 -0.27
N ASP A 33 12.09 7.55 0.81
CA ASP A 33 11.65 6.29 1.40
C ASP A 33 10.31 5.89 0.77
N ASP A 34 10.27 4.73 0.10
CA ASP A 34 9.10 4.25 -0.64
C ASP A 34 7.88 4.04 0.26
N GLU A 35 8.09 3.67 1.52
CA GLU A 35 6.98 3.48 2.47
C GLU A 35 6.37 4.82 2.88
N LEU A 36 7.20 5.83 3.16
CA LEU A 36 6.75 7.17 3.51
C LEU A 36 6.13 7.89 2.32
N GLN A 37 6.67 7.69 1.11
CA GLN A 37 6.13 8.29 -0.11
C GLN A 37 4.67 7.88 -0.36
N LYS A 38 4.26 6.67 0.05
CA LYS A 38 2.88 6.18 -0.08
C LYS A 38 1.83 7.00 0.66
N PHE A 39 2.23 7.84 1.62
CA PHE A 39 1.34 8.77 2.32
C PHE A 39 1.12 10.09 1.56
N ILE A 40 1.84 10.32 0.46
CA ILE A 40 1.76 11.55 -0.32
C ILE A 40 0.80 11.33 -1.50
N PRO A 41 -0.33 12.04 -1.56
CA PRO A 41 -1.21 12.00 -2.72
C PRO A 41 -0.47 12.45 -3.98
N PRO A 42 -0.50 11.68 -5.09
CA PRO A 42 0.02 12.17 -6.36
C PRO A 42 -0.84 13.34 -6.84
N LEU A 43 -0.21 14.33 -7.41
CA LEU A 43 -0.90 15.41 -8.11
C LEU A 43 -1.50 14.90 -9.42
N LEU A 44 -2.59 15.52 -9.86
CA LEU A 44 -3.07 15.37 -11.22
C LEU A 44 -2.07 15.97 -12.21
N ASP A 45 -2.03 15.47 -13.44
CA ASP A 45 -1.09 15.95 -14.44
C ASP A 45 -1.19 17.46 -14.66
N GLU A 46 -2.42 18.02 -14.65
CA GLU A 46 -2.67 19.46 -14.75
C GLU A 46 -2.16 20.22 -13.51
N GLU A 47 -2.38 19.67 -12.32
CA GLU A 47 -1.89 20.27 -11.06
C GLU A 47 -0.36 20.23 -10.98
N PHE A 48 0.23 19.11 -11.40
CA PHE A 48 1.68 18.97 -11.47
C PHE A 48 2.30 19.98 -12.43
N LYS A 49 1.71 20.13 -13.63
CA LYS A 49 2.15 21.10 -14.62
C LYS A 49 2.04 22.54 -14.11
N LEU A 50 0.92 22.88 -13.46
CA LEU A 50 0.73 24.22 -12.88
C LEU A 50 1.76 24.48 -11.77
N LEU A 51 2.05 23.48 -10.93
CA LEU A 51 3.10 23.59 -9.91
C LEU A 51 4.48 23.78 -10.54
N GLU A 52 4.77 23.02 -11.62
CA GLU A 52 6.02 23.12 -12.37
C GLU A 52 6.18 24.52 -12.97
N ASP A 53 5.18 25.06 -13.66
CA ASP A 53 5.18 26.40 -14.26
C ASP A 53 5.41 27.49 -13.17
N ASN A 54 4.78 27.35 -12.01
CA ASN A 54 4.97 28.26 -10.89
C ASN A 54 6.39 28.20 -10.31
N ILE A 55 6.95 27.00 -10.16
CA ILE A 55 8.32 26.83 -9.64
C ILE A 55 9.35 27.35 -10.65
N LEU A 56 9.13 27.13 -11.94
CA LEU A 56 10.01 27.67 -12.99
C LEU A 56 9.99 29.20 -13.02
N LYS A 57 8.84 29.81 -12.80
CA LYS A 57 8.67 31.27 -12.80
C LYS A 57 9.22 31.93 -11.56
N ASP A 58 8.89 31.40 -10.38
CA ASP A 58 9.06 32.09 -9.11
C ASP A 58 10.10 31.43 -8.18
N GLY A 59 10.65 30.29 -8.60
CA GLY A 59 11.51 29.43 -7.79
C GLY A 59 10.73 28.56 -6.78
N CYS A 60 11.42 27.64 -6.13
CA CYS A 60 10.87 26.83 -5.06
C CYS A 60 10.81 27.65 -3.75
N ARG A 61 9.67 28.28 -3.49
CA ARG A 61 9.49 29.22 -2.37
C ARG A 61 9.49 28.53 -1.00
N ASP A 62 8.75 27.41 -0.90
CA ASP A 62 8.59 26.67 0.33
C ASP A 62 9.69 25.64 0.51
N ALA A 63 10.26 25.56 1.71
CA ALA A 63 11.28 24.59 2.03
C ALA A 63 10.75 23.16 1.91
N LEU A 64 11.61 22.24 1.49
CA LEU A 64 11.38 20.80 1.61
C LEU A 64 11.66 20.39 3.05
N ILE A 65 10.85 19.48 3.59
CA ILE A 65 11.03 18.97 4.94
C ILE A 65 11.75 17.63 4.85
N VAL A 66 12.89 17.55 5.52
CA VAL A 66 13.74 16.34 5.53
C VAL A 66 14.02 15.91 6.96
N TRP A 67 14.15 14.61 7.16
CA TRP A 67 14.50 13.98 8.42
C TRP A 67 15.92 13.41 8.36
N GLU A 68 16.79 13.94 9.21
CA GLU A 68 18.18 13.50 9.33
C GLU A 68 18.27 12.08 9.90
N GLN A 69 19.10 11.23 9.29
CA GLN A 69 19.38 9.87 9.73
C GLN A 69 20.78 9.77 10.33
N GLU A 70 21.01 8.72 11.12
CA GLU A 70 22.30 8.48 11.78
C GLU A 70 23.46 8.26 10.79
N ASP A 71 23.18 7.79 9.60
CA ASP A 71 24.15 7.59 8.52
C ASP A 71 24.49 8.88 7.73
N GLY A 72 23.91 10.00 8.12
CA GLY A 72 24.07 11.29 7.45
C GLY A 72 23.24 11.48 6.19
N SER A 73 22.35 10.55 5.88
CA SER A 73 21.31 10.73 4.84
C SER A 73 20.12 11.54 5.37
N TYR A 74 19.31 12.07 4.48
CA TYR A 74 18.13 12.89 4.79
C TYR A 74 16.91 12.34 4.09
N ILE A 75 15.97 11.73 4.84
CA ILE A 75 14.73 11.22 4.26
C ILE A 75 13.77 12.38 3.97
N LEU A 76 13.27 12.47 2.73
CA LEU A 76 12.27 13.47 2.36
C LEU A 76 10.92 13.15 3.00
N ILE A 77 10.39 14.10 3.79
CA ILE A 77 9.13 13.95 4.54
C ILE A 77 8.00 14.75 3.89
N ASP A 78 8.25 15.99 3.44
CA ASP A 78 7.26 16.77 2.68
C ASP A 78 7.91 17.52 1.52
N GLY A 79 7.14 17.68 0.45
CA GLY A 79 7.58 18.39 -0.75
C GLY A 79 8.04 17.48 -1.89
N HIS A 80 7.65 16.21 -1.94
CA HIS A 80 8.06 15.25 -2.97
C HIS A 80 7.86 15.76 -4.40
N ASN A 81 6.71 16.35 -4.70
CA ASN A 81 6.43 16.92 -6.03
C ASN A 81 7.36 18.12 -6.34
N ARG A 82 7.61 18.99 -5.35
CA ARG A 82 8.55 20.10 -5.49
C ARG A 82 9.99 19.61 -5.70
N TYR A 83 10.39 18.59 -4.94
CA TYR A 83 11.68 17.93 -5.08
C TYR A 83 11.89 17.39 -6.50
N GLN A 84 10.91 16.64 -7.00
CA GLN A 84 10.95 16.07 -8.34
C GLN A 84 11.10 17.14 -9.42
N ILE A 85 10.37 18.26 -9.32
CA ILE A 85 10.46 19.38 -10.25
C ILE A 85 11.84 20.06 -10.14
N CYS A 86 12.31 20.32 -8.93
CA CYS A 86 13.61 20.96 -8.72
C CYS A 86 14.76 20.09 -9.24
N GLN A 87 14.68 18.76 -9.05
CA GLN A 87 15.68 17.84 -9.62
C GLN A 87 15.63 17.83 -11.15
N LYS A 88 14.44 17.75 -11.74
CA LYS A 88 14.24 17.74 -13.20
C LYS A 88 14.84 18.96 -13.88
N HIS A 89 14.72 20.14 -13.26
CA HIS A 89 15.14 21.42 -13.82
C HIS A 89 16.43 21.98 -13.19
N ASN A 90 17.10 21.20 -12.34
CA ASN A 90 18.31 21.59 -11.62
C ASN A 90 18.16 22.92 -10.86
N LEU A 91 17.02 23.12 -10.20
CA LEU A 91 16.69 24.32 -9.45
C LEU A 91 17.13 24.22 -7.99
N LEU A 92 17.54 25.37 -7.44
CA LEU A 92 17.82 25.47 -6.02
C LEU A 92 16.53 25.47 -5.18
N PHE A 93 16.57 24.81 -4.02
CA PHE A 93 15.46 24.77 -3.06
C PHE A 93 15.99 24.91 -1.64
N LYS A 94 15.14 25.37 -0.75
CA LYS A 94 15.41 25.41 0.69
C LYS A 94 15.06 24.08 1.33
N VAL A 95 15.76 23.73 2.40
CA VAL A 95 15.48 22.55 3.21
C VAL A 95 15.23 22.97 4.67
N GLN A 96 14.33 22.26 5.32
CA GLN A 96 14.08 22.35 6.74
C GLN A 96 14.29 20.96 7.33
N VAL A 97 15.28 20.83 8.21
CA VAL A 97 15.55 19.57 8.90
C VAL A 97 14.62 19.45 10.09
N VAL A 98 14.02 18.29 10.24
CA VAL A 98 13.20 17.89 11.38
C VAL A 98 13.73 16.61 11.97
N SER A 99 13.46 16.35 13.24
CA SER A 99 13.86 15.14 13.94
C SER A 99 12.63 14.36 14.39
N PHE A 100 12.64 13.06 14.20
CA PHE A 100 11.63 12.14 14.71
C PHE A 100 12.32 11.07 15.55
N GLN A 101 11.61 10.56 16.54
CA GLN A 101 12.11 9.50 17.40
C GLN A 101 12.28 8.18 16.64
N ASP A 102 11.35 7.90 15.72
CA ASP A 102 11.31 6.72 14.89
C ASP A 102 10.50 6.96 13.61
N LYS A 103 10.49 5.98 12.72
CA LYS A 103 9.75 6.03 11.45
C LYS A 103 8.23 6.13 11.65
N GLU A 104 7.70 5.56 12.73
CA GLU A 104 6.28 5.63 13.06
C GLU A 104 5.88 7.06 13.46
N ALA A 105 6.73 7.76 14.21
CA ALA A 105 6.52 9.18 14.52
C ALA A 105 6.55 10.07 13.26
N ALA A 106 7.43 9.74 12.31
CA ALA A 106 7.44 10.41 11.00
C ALA A 106 6.15 10.18 10.22
N LYS A 107 5.63 8.94 10.17
CA LYS A 107 4.35 8.60 9.55
C LYS A 107 3.19 9.36 10.19
N ASP A 108 3.11 9.39 11.52
CA ASP A 108 2.07 10.13 12.24
C ASP A 108 2.09 11.61 11.87
N TRP A 109 3.27 12.21 11.84
CA TRP A 109 3.44 13.59 11.44
C TRP A 109 2.98 13.83 9.99
N MET A 110 3.36 12.94 9.05
CA MET A 110 2.93 13.04 7.66
C MET A 110 1.42 12.95 7.51
N ILE A 111 0.76 12.03 8.21
CA ILE A 111 -0.69 11.88 8.22
C ILE A 111 -1.36 13.16 8.70
N ILE A 112 -0.92 13.70 9.84
CA ILE A 112 -1.47 14.95 10.42
C ILE A 112 -1.26 16.13 9.47
N ASN A 113 -0.06 16.23 8.87
CA ASN A 113 0.26 17.28 7.91
C ASN A 113 -0.63 17.21 6.66
N GLN A 114 -0.87 16.01 6.12
CA GLN A 114 -1.79 15.82 4.98
C GLN A 114 -3.25 16.15 5.35
N LEU A 115 -3.72 15.75 6.54
CA LEU A 115 -5.06 16.08 7.03
C LEU A 115 -5.28 17.58 7.21
N GLY A 116 -4.22 18.35 7.45
CA GLY A 116 -4.26 19.82 7.55
C GLY A 116 -4.33 20.53 6.19
N LYS A 117 -4.07 19.86 5.07
CA LYS A 117 -4.11 20.49 3.74
C LYS A 117 -5.55 20.74 3.27
N ARG A 118 -5.77 21.89 2.60
CA ARG A 118 -7.11 22.33 2.20
C ARG A 118 -7.75 21.49 1.09
N ASN A 119 -6.93 20.96 0.18
CA ASN A 119 -7.39 20.27 -1.05
C ASN A 119 -7.45 18.74 -0.90
N VAL A 120 -7.76 18.24 0.29
CA VAL A 120 -7.86 16.80 0.56
C VAL A 120 -9.34 16.39 0.51
N THR A 121 -9.67 15.37 -0.28
CA THR A 121 -11.04 14.82 -0.37
C THR A 121 -11.47 14.20 0.96
N GLU A 122 -12.77 14.07 1.19
CA GLU A 122 -13.29 13.42 2.40
C GLU A 122 -12.91 11.92 2.45
N GLU A 123 -12.76 11.27 1.30
CA GLU A 123 -12.27 9.89 1.19
C GLU A 123 -10.81 9.81 1.64
N THR A 124 -9.96 10.72 1.18
CA THR A 124 -8.55 10.77 1.61
C THR A 124 -8.45 11.09 3.10
N LYS A 125 -9.25 12.04 3.62
CA LYS A 125 -9.30 12.31 5.07
C LYS A 125 -9.73 11.09 5.86
N ALA A 126 -10.76 10.36 5.40
CA ALA A 126 -11.22 9.15 6.05
C ALA A 126 -10.13 8.06 6.05
N TYR A 127 -9.45 7.88 4.92
CA TYR A 127 -8.34 6.95 4.80
C TYR A 127 -7.20 7.29 5.77
N LEU A 128 -6.76 8.54 5.81
CA LEU A 128 -5.68 8.99 6.69
C LEU A 128 -6.05 8.88 8.19
N ARG A 129 -7.29 9.26 8.59
CA ARG A 129 -7.78 9.07 9.97
C ARG A 129 -7.81 7.59 10.35
N GLY A 130 -8.23 6.73 9.41
CA GLY A 130 -8.24 5.29 9.61
C GLY A 130 -6.85 4.71 9.82
N LEU A 131 -5.86 5.15 9.02
CA LEU A 131 -4.46 4.78 9.20
C LEU A 131 -3.91 5.26 10.54
N GLN A 132 -4.15 6.51 10.92
CA GLN A 132 -3.73 7.06 12.20
C GLN A 132 -4.29 6.24 13.36
N TYR A 133 -5.59 5.94 13.35
CA TYR A 133 -6.20 5.12 14.39
C TYR A 133 -5.61 3.72 14.47
N LYS A 134 -5.41 3.06 13.32
CA LYS A 134 -4.78 1.73 13.24
C LYS A 134 -3.37 1.72 13.82
N GLN A 135 -2.58 2.74 13.53
CA GLN A 135 -1.20 2.89 13.97
C GLN A 135 -1.11 3.15 15.48
N GLU A 136 -1.88 4.11 15.98
CA GLU A 136 -1.88 4.45 17.40
C GLU A 136 -2.45 3.32 18.27
N LYS A 137 -3.48 2.62 17.78
CA LYS A 137 -4.03 1.44 18.44
C LYS A 137 -2.99 0.34 18.61
N LYS A 138 -2.10 0.13 17.63
CA LYS A 138 -0.99 -0.82 17.74
C LYS A 138 0.03 -0.39 18.80
N ARG A 139 0.38 0.89 18.84
CA ARG A 139 1.35 1.44 19.81
C ARG A 139 0.86 1.33 21.25
N THR A 140 -0.42 1.60 21.48
CA THR A 140 -1.03 1.55 22.81
C THR A 140 -1.32 0.13 23.31
N GLY A 141 -1.39 -0.86 22.40
CA GLY A 141 -1.75 -2.24 22.72
C GLY A 141 -0.57 -3.19 23.00
N GLY A 142 0.68 -2.73 22.85
CA GLY A 142 1.86 -3.59 23.04
C GLY A 142 2.02 -4.69 21.99
N SER A 143 2.88 -5.69 22.27
CA SER A 143 3.33 -6.72 21.31
C SER A 143 2.29 -7.79 20.95
N GLY A 144 1.02 -7.41 20.77
CA GLY A 144 -0.04 -8.30 20.32
C GLY A 144 -1.13 -8.56 21.36
N VAL A 145 -2.32 -8.90 20.85
CA VAL A 145 -3.48 -9.24 21.69
C VAL A 145 -3.40 -10.72 22.04
N ASN A 146 -3.33 -11.03 23.34
CA ASN A 146 -3.48 -12.38 23.89
C ASN A 146 -4.66 -12.44 24.86
N GLN A 147 -4.97 -13.62 25.37
CA GLN A 147 -6.13 -13.81 26.26
C GLN A 147 -6.05 -13.02 27.58
N PHE A 148 -4.85 -12.58 28.01
CA PHE A 148 -4.64 -11.86 29.27
C PHE A 148 -4.70 -10.34 29.11
N ASN A 149 -4.44 -9.78 27.91
CA ASN A 149 -4.42 -8.33 27.66
C ASN A 149 -5.55 -7.83 26.77
N LYS A 150 -6.50 -8.70 26.39
CA LYS A 150 -7.58 -8.37 25.46
C LYS A 150 -8.47 -7.21 25.95
N ASP A 151 -8.79 -7.19 27.24
CA ASP A 151 -9.64 -6.15 27.83
C ASP A 151 -8.90 -4.81 27.93
N GLU A 152 -7.61 -4.81 28.25
CA GLU A 152 -6.78 -3.62 28.29
C GLU A 152 -6.58 -3.05 26.88
N PHE A 153 -6.33 -3.91 25.89
CA PHE A 153 -6.26 -3.52 24.49
C PHE A 153 -7.57 -2.87 24.00
N ALA A 154 -8.71 -3.44 24.36
CA ALA A 154 -10.01 -2.88 24.00
C ALA A 154 -10.23 -1.49 24.61
N LYS A 155 -9.93 -1.31 25.91
CA LYS A 155 -10.01 -0.01 26.59
C LYS A 155 -9.08 1.04 25.99
N ASN A 156 -7.84 0.66 25.64
CA ASN A 156 -6.89 1.55 25.01
C ASN A 156 -7.34 1.95 23.59
N ALA A 157 -7.91 1.03 22.83
CA ALA A 157 -8.50 1.32 21.53
C ALA A 157 -9.70 2.28 21.64
N GLU A 158 -10.53 2.15 22.69
CA GLU A 158 -11.63 3.09 22.96
C GLU A 158 -11.12 4.49 23.28
N ARG A 159 -10.15 4.63 24.18
CA ARG A 159 -9.53 5.92 24.52
C ARG A 159 -8.88 6.58 23.29
N THR A 160 -8.21 5.79 22.45
CA THR A 160 -7.62 6.28 21.21
C THR A 160 -8.70 6.79 20.24
N ALA A 161 -9.80 6.05 20.09
CA ALA A 161 -10.92 6.47 19.23
C ALA A 161 -11.55 7.78 19.72
N GLU A 162 -11.80 7.92 21.02
CA GLU A 162 -12.35 9.13 21.66
C GLU A 162 -11.43 10.34 21.44
N ARG A 163 -10.14 10.18 21.67
CA ARG A 163 -9.15 11.25 21.49
C ARG A 163 -9.08 11.71 20.03
N LEU A 164 -9.00 10.77 19.08
CA LEU A 164 -8.98 11.11 17.65
C LEU A 164 -10.30 11.70 17.16
N ALA A 165 -11.43 11.22 17.70
CA ALA A 165 -12.74 11.79 17.40
C ALA A 165 -12.81 13.28 17.79
N SER A 166 -12.32 13.61 18.99
CA SER A 166 -12.20 14.99 19.45
C SER A 166 -11.23 15.82 18.59
N GLN A 167 -10.05 15.27 18.28
CA GLN A 167 -9.04 15.92 17.46
C GLN A 167 -9.55 16.29 16.06
N HIS A 168 -10.26 15.34 15.41
CA HIS A 168 -10.77 15.50 14.03
C HIS A 168 -12.20 16.03 13.96
N LYS A 169 -12.84 16.32 15.09
CA LYS A 169 -14.23 16.81 15.19
C LYS A 169 -15.23 15.88 14.50
N VAL A 170 -15.08 14.59 14.70
CA VAL A 170 -15.96 13.52 14.20
C VAL A 170 -16.41 12.61 15.34
N SER A 171 -17.34 11.68 15.08
CA SER A 171 -17.72 10.71 16.10
C SER A 171 -16.70 9.56 16.20
N GLU A 172 -16.61 8.89 17.37
CA GLU A 172 -15.80 7.69 17.53
C GLU A 172 -16.20 6.59 16.53
N LYS A 173 -17.52 6.46 16.27
CA LYS A 173 -18.03 5.54 15.24
C LYS A 173 -17.42 5.86 13.87
N THR A 174 -17.23 7.14 13.55
CA THR A 174 -16.58 7.56 12.31
C THR A 174 -15.12 7.10 12.28
N ILE A 175 -14.36 7.27 13.36
CA ILE A 175 -12.97 6.83 13.46
C ILE A 175 -12.84 5.32 13.21
N ARG A 176 -13.68 4.51 13.88
CA ARG A 176 -13.68 3.05 13.70
C ARG A 176 -14.13 2.62 12.29
N THR A 177 -15.04 3.38 11.67
CA THR A 177 -15.47 3.14 10.29
C THR A 177 -14.38 3.52 9.30
N ASP A 178 -13.64 4.60 9.58
CA ASP A 178 -12.52 5.06 8.77
C ASP A 178 -11.36 4.04 8.79
N GLU A 179 -11.11 3.34 9.92
CA GLU A 179 -10.16 2.22 9.97
C GLU A 179 -10.55 1.11 9.00
N LYS A 180 -11.82 0.65 9.04
CA LYS A 180 -12.32 -0.36 8.11
C LYS A 180 -12.26 0.10 6.65
N PHE A 181 -12.56 1.37 6.43
CA PHE A 181 -12.45 1.97 5.10
C PHE A 181 -11.01 1.93 4.59
N ALA A 182 -10.04 2.34 5.40
CA ALA A 182 -8.63 2.31 5.04
C ALA A 182 -8.15 0.88 4.75
N GLU A 183 -8.53 -0.09 5.59
CA GLU A 183 -8.19 -1.50 5.39
C GLU A 183 -8.71 -2.05 4.05
N VAL A 184 -9.97 -1.76 3.71
CA VAL A 184 -10.56 -2.22 2.45
C VAL A 184 -9.90 -1.54 1.25
N VAL A 185 -9.61 -0.24 1.33
CA VAL A 185 -8.90 0.48 0.27
C VAL A 185 -7.52 -0.14 0.03
N ASP A 186 -6.76 -0.43 1.08
CA ASP A 186 -5.44 -1.06 0.97
C ASP A 186 -5.52 -2.44 0.31
N LYS A 187 -6.48 -3.28 0.71
CA LYS A 187 -6.67 -4.62 0.15
C LYS A 187 -7.14 -4.60 -1.30
N LEU A 188 -8.07 -3.71 -1.66
CA LEU A 188 -8.53 -3.53 -3.04
C LEU A 188 -7.39 -3.04 -3.95
N SER A 189 -6.56 -2.16 -3.45
CA SER A 189 -5.48 -1.56 -4.24
C SER A 189 -4.19 -2.35 -4.23
N MET A 190 -4.07 -3.45 -3.52
CA MET A 190 -2.88 -4.25 -3.27
C MET A 190 -1.79 -4.14 -4.35
N GLY A 191 -0.73 -3.34 -4.06
CA GLY A 191 0.37 -3.07 -5.01
C GLY A 191 0.04 -2.13 -6.17
N ASN A 192 -1.19 -1.61 -6.29
CA ASN A 192 -1.58 -0.66 -7.30
C ASN A 192 -1.87 0.73 -6.69
N GLU A 193 -0.80 1.51 -6.46
CA GLU A 193 -0.90 2.85 -5.88
C GLU A 193 -1.79 3.79 -6.72
N ARG A 194 -1.79 3.64 -8.04
CA ARG A 194 -2.66 4.44 -8.91
C ARG A 194 -4.13 4.18 -8.61
N LEU A 195 -4.54 2.92 -8.48
CA LEU A 195 -5.91 2.56 -8.14
C LEU A 195 -6.32 3.16 -6.79
N LYS A 196 -5.45 3.06 -5.77
CA LYS A 196 -5.67 3.63 -4.45
C LYS A 196 -6.00 5.12 -4.53
N TRP A 197 -5.13 5.88 -5.19
CA TRP A 197 -5.31 7.32 -5.29
C TRP A 197 -6.47 7.73 -6.22
N ASP A 198 -6.77 6.96 -7.26
CA ASP A 198 -7.95 7.20 -8.10
C ASP A 198 -9.25 6.99 -7.31
N MET A 199 -9.27 6.04 -6.36
CA MET A 199 -10.37 5.87 -5.40
C MET A 199 -10.45 7.06 -4.43
N LEU A 200 -9.35 7.38 -3.77
CA LEU A 200 -9.29 8.44 -2.75
C LEU A 200 -9.55 9.84 -3.32
N ASN A 201 -9.15 10.10 -4.57
CA ASN A 201 -9.38 11.35 -5.28
C ASN A 201 -10.71 11.39 -6.05
N ARG A 202 -11.63 10.44 -5.79
CA ARG A 202 -12.98 10.37 -6.40
C ARG A 202 -13.02 10.21 -7.91
N LYS A 203 -11.92 9.81 -8.55
CA LYS A 203 -11.95 9.44 -9.98
C LYS A 203 -12.78 8.18 -10.21
N ILE A 204 -12.75 7.26 -9.26
CA ILE A 204 -13.60 6.06 -9.24
C ILE A 204 -14.77 6.31 -8.30
N LYS A 205 -16.00 6.20 -8.82
CA LYS A 205 -17.23 6.42 -8.04
C LYS A 205 -17.59 5.17 -7.24
N PHE A 206 -17.70 5.31 -5.92
CA PHE A 206 -18.20 4.29 -5.00
C PHE A 206 -18.94 4.93 -3.82
N GLY A 207 -19.77 4.15 -3.14
CA GLY A 207 -20.35 4.57 -1.86
C GLY A 207 -19.45 4.14 -0.70
N LYS A 208 -19.07 5.05 0.19
CA LYS A 208 -18.20 4.74 1.35
C LYS A 208 -18.77 3.59 2.20
N VAL A 209 -20.07 3.60 2.48
CA VAL A 209 -20.74 2.53 3.23
C VAL A 209 -20.65 1.19 2.50
N ALA A 210 -20.92 1.18 1.18
CA ALA A 210 -20.84 -0.04 0.39
C ALA A 210 -19.41 -0.62 0.35
N LEU A 211 -18.40 0.24 0.29
CA LEU A 211 -17.01 -0.17 0.36
C LEU A 211 -16.65 -0.69 1.75
N THR A 212 -17.02 0.02 2.81
CA THR A 212 -16.75 -0.41 4.20
C THR A 212 -17.40 -1.76 4.53
N ASN A 213 -18.57 -2.06 3.96
CA ASN A 213 -19.25 -3.35 4.16
C ASN A 213 -18.46 -4.53 3.58
N LEU A 214 -17.48 -4.30 2.74
CA LEU A 214 -16.56 -5.33 2.25
C LEU A 214 -15.47 -5.71 3.28
N SER A 215 -15.39 -5.04 4.43
CA SER A 215 -14.36 -5.31 5.44
C SER A 215 -14.37 -6.73 6.02
N GLY A 216 -15.47 -7.47 5.83
CA GLY A 216 -15.61 -8.88 6.23
C GLY A 216 -15.38 -9.88 5.11
N GLU A 217 -15.18 -9.43 3.89
CA GLU A 217 -14.93 -10.34 2.75
C GLU A 217 -13.50 -10.90 2.80
N PRO A 218 -13.29 -12.14 2.29
CA PRO A 218 -11.95 -12.73 2.16
C PRO A 218 -11.01 -11.83 1.33
N GLU A 219 -9.71 -11.91 1.64
CA GLU A 219 -8.72 -11.05 1.00
C GLU A 219 -8.60 -11.30 -0.51
N ASP A 220 -8.66 -12.56 -0.93
CA ASP A 220 -8.65 -12.96 -2.35
C ASP A 220 -9.82 -12.37 -3.14
N VAL A 221 -11.01 -12.31 -2.52
CA VAL A 221 -12.20 -11.65 -3.09
C VAL A 221 -11.94 -10.16 -3.29
N LEU A 222 -11.39 -9.48 -2.28
CA LEU A 222 -11.06 -8.06 -2.36
C LEU A 222 -10.01 -7.77 -3.42
N VAL A 223 -8.94 -8.57 -3.47
CA VAL A 223 -7.90 -8.48 -4.50
C VAL A 223 -8.48 -8.65 -5.90
N GLN A 224 -9.41 -9.61 -6.09
CA GLN A 224 -10.03 -9.83 -7.39
C GLN A 224 -10.94 -8.66 -7.80
N ILE A 225 -11.70 -8.08 -6.86
CA ILE A 225 -12.48 -6.86 -7.09
C ILE A 225 -11.54 -5.71 -7.51
N GLY A 226 -10.44 -5.52 -6.78
CA GLY A 226 -9.44 -4.50 -7.07
C GLY A 226 -8.79 -4.65 -8.44
N LYS A 227 -8.43 -5.89 -8.84
CA LYS A 227 -7.92 -6.17 -10.21
C LYS A 227 -8.93 -5.75 -11.28
N ASN A 228 -10.21 -6.06 -11.11
CA ASN A 228 -11.25 -5.65 -12.04
C ASN A 228 -11.38 -4.12 -12.13
N MET A 229 -11.31 -3.42 -11.00
CA MET A 229 -11.32 -1.95 -10.94
C MET A 229 -10.08 -1.35 -11.62
N GLY A 230 -8.89 -1.91 -11.39
CA GLY A 230 -7.64 -1.49 -12.03
C GLY A 230 -7.66 -1.67 -13.56
N ASN A 231 -8.45 -2.63 -14.05
CA ASN A 231 -8.71 -2.84 -15.49
C ASN A 231 -9.84 -1.95 -16.04
N GLY A 232 -10.22 -0.89 -15.33
CA GLY A 232 -11.19 0.10 -15.79
C GLY A 232 -12.66 -0.24 -15.55
N LYS A 233 -12.97 -1.34 -14.83
CA LYS A 233 -14.35 -1.66 -14.47
C LYS A 233 -14.83 -0.83 -13.27
N GLY A 234 -16.10 -0.46 -13.27
CA GLY A 234 -16.70 0.26 -12.16
C GLY A 234 -16.77 -0.58 -10.88
N PHE A 235 -16.81 0.07 -9.71
CA PHE A 235 -16.85 -0.59 -8.40
C PHE A 235 -17.99 -1.62 -8.27
N ARG A 236 -19.22 -1.24 -8.62
CA ARG A 236 -20.38 -2.15 -8.55
C ARG A 236 -20.28 -3.31 -9.54
N GLU A 237 -19.80 -3.05 -10.73
CA GLU A 237 -19.58 -4.05 -11.75
C GLU A 237 -18.54 -5.08 -11.30
N SER A 238 -17.43 -4.62 -10.73
CA SER A 238 -16.36 -5.47 -10.20
C SER A 238 -16.85 -6.42 -9.11
N ILE A 239 -17.67 -5.93 -8.18
CA ILE A 239 -18.31 -6.77 -7.14
C ILE A 239 -19.24 -7.81 -7.78
N ASN A 240 -20.06 -7.41 -8.75
CA ASN A 240 -21.02 -8.32 -9.37
C ASN A 240 -20.33 -9.45 -10.15
N ILE A 241 -19.20 -9.16 -10.78
CA ILE A 241 -18.40 -10.16 -11.50
C ILE A 241 -17.91 -11.22 -10.51
N VAL A 242 -17.28 -10.81 -9.40
CA VAL A 242 -16.72 -11.74 -8.41
C VAL A 242 -17.84 -12.56 -7.75
N LYS A 243 -18.94 -11.92 -7.31
CA LYS A 243 -20.10 -12.63 -6.71
C LYS A 243 -20.84 -13.56 -7.68
N LYS A 244 -20.79 -13.32 -9.00
CA LYS A 244 -21.31 -14.25 -9.99
C LYS A 244 -20.44 -15.50 -10.14
N VAL A 245 -19.12 -15.36 -10.02
CA VAL A 245 -18.18 -16.48 -10.05
C VAL A 245 -18.39 -17.38 -8.82
N GLU A 246 -18.57 -16.80 -7.64
CA GLU A 246 -18.84 -17.56 -6.40
C GLU A 246 -20.22 -18.26 -6.40
N LYS A 247 -21.21 -17.71 -7.10
CA LYS A 247 -22.55 -18.28 -7.26
C LYS A 247 -22.67 -19.35 -8.33
N LYS A 248 -21.62 -19.68 -9.08
CA LYS A 248 -21.62 -20.90 -9.90
C LYS A 248 -21.74 -22.08 -8.95
N PRO A 249 -22.78 -22.92 -9.08
CA PRO A 249 -23.12 -23.90 -8.07
C PRO A 249 -21.94 -24.82 -7.80
N LYS A 250 -21.51 -24.92 -6.54
CA LYS A 250 -20.86 -26.15 -6.05
C LYS A 250 -21.70 -27.27 -6.59
N LYS A 251 -21.12 -28.13 -7.43
CA LYS A 251 -21.77 -29.29 -8.07
C LYS A 251 -22.89 -29.78 -7.17
N ALA A 252 -24.14 -29.65 -7.62
CA ALA A 252 -25.28 -30.21 -6.93
C ALA A 252 -24.94 -31.67 -6.68
N LYS A 253 -25.04 -32.15 -5.43
CA LYS A 253 -25.11 -33.57 -5.14
C LYS A 253 -26.35 -34.05 -5.88
N VAL A 254 -26.14 -34.62 -7.05
CA VAL A 254 -27.19 -35.32 -7.77
C VAL A 254 -27.54 -36.53 -6.89
N ILE A 255 -28.64 -36.42 -6.15
CA ILE A 255 -29.28 -37.57 -5.55
C ILE A 255 -29.93 -38.27 -6.74
N ILE A 256 -29.21 -39.21 -7.33
CA ILE A 256 -29.75 -40.10 -8.35
C ILE A 256 -30.58 -41.18 -7.60
N ASN A 257 -31.87 -40.93 -7.46
CA ASN A 257 -32.78 -42.04 -7.28
C ASN A 257 -32.89 -42.76 -8.62
N ALA A 258 -31.97 -43.68 -8.88
CA ALA A 258 -32.03 -44.51 -10.05
C ALA A 258 -33.16 -45.55 -9.89
N PRO A 259 -34.06 -45.67 -10.88
CA PRO A 259 -34.97 -46.82 -10.94
C PRO A 259 -34.14 -48.10 -11.19
N SER A 260 -34.61 -49.23 -10.63
CA SER A 260 -33.90 -50.50 -10.51
C SER A 260 -33.52 -51.19 -11.82
N ASN A 261 -33.65 -50.55 -12.97
CA ASN A 261 -33.33 -51.11 -14.29
C ASN A 261 -32.45 -50.21 -15.15
N TYR A 262 -31.49 -49.50 -14.53
CA TYR A 262 -30.54 -48.69 -15.30
C TYR A 262 -29.34 -49.50 -15.72
N ILE A 263 -29.21 -49.71 -17.04
CA ILE A 263 -28.00 -50.26 -17.68
C ILE A 263 -27.10 -49.03 -17.96
N PRO A 264 -25.87 -48.93 -17.41
CA PRO A 264 -24.98 -47.84 -17.72
C PRO A 264 -24.57 -47.88 -19.18
N LEU A 265 -24.86 -46.82 -19.96
CA LEU A 265 -24.22 -46.56 -21.21
C LEU A 265 -22.79 -46.10 -20.90
N GLU A 266 -21.81 -46.92 -21.26
CA GLU A 266 -20.41 -46.53 -21.30
C GLU A 266 -20.25 -45.41 -22.33
N ILE A 267 -20.16 -44.16 -21.85
CA ILE A 267 -19.73 -43.04 -22.69
C ILE A 267 -18.20 -43.08 -22.71
N THR A 268 -17.64 -43.82 -23.61
CA THR A 268 -16.21 -43.76 -23.96
C THR A 268 -15.99 -42.55 -24.86
N ASN A 269 -15.75 -41.39 -24.25
CA ASN A 269 -15.17 -40.26 -24.97
C ASN A 269 -13.71 -40.12 -24.52
N PRO A 270 -12.73 -40.61 -25.30
CA PRO A 270 -11.32 -40.64 -24.86
C PRO A 270 -10.71 -39.28 -24.60
N HIS A 271 -11.24 -38.20 -25.17
CA HIS A 271 -10.75 -36.82 -24.96
C HIS A 271 -11.11 -36.18 -23.61
N VAL A 272 -12.14 -36.67 -22.91
CA VAL A 272 -12.52 -36.13 -21.60
C VAL A 272 -11.70 -36.75 -20.48
N LEU A 273 -11.39 -38.03 -20.58
CA LEU A 273 -10.58 -38.79 -19.60
C LEU A 273 -9.10 -38.35 -19.64
N ALA A 274 -8.55 -38.10 -20.84
CA ALA A 274 -7.17 -37.65 -20.98
C ALA A 274 -6.90 -36.27 -20.33
N ASN A 275 -7.89 -35.37 -20.31
CA ASN A 275 -7.75 -34.03 -19.68
C ASN A 275 -7.91 -34.07 -18.16
N GLU A 276 -8.70 -34.98 -17.59
CA GLU A 276 -8.82 -35.09 -16.11
C GLU A 276 -7.54 -35.70 -15.50
N ASP A 277 -6.93 -36.70 -16.12
CA ASP A 277 -5.66 -37.27 -15.69
C ASP A 277 -4.49 -36.25 -15.82
N LYS A 278 -4.44 -35.54 -16.94
CA LYS A 278 -3.41 -34.48 -17.17
C LYS A 278 -3.51 -33.37 -16.13
N ASN A 279 -4.71 -32.89 -15.83
CA ASN A 279 -4.93 -31.85 -14.83
C ASN A 279 -4.63 -32.30 -13.38
N THR A 280 -4.95 -33.56 -13.06
CA THR A 280 -4.63 -34.13 -11.74
C THR A 280 -3.12 -34.24 -11.56
N LYS A 281 -2.40 -34.70 -12.57
CA LYS A 281 -0.93 -34.82 -12.56
C LYS A 281 -0.22 -33.46 -12.45
N ILE A 282 -0.73 -32.42 -13.12
CA ILE A 282 -0.24 -31.05 -13.01
C ILE A 282 -0.42 -30.51 -11.56
N MET A 283 -1.55 -30.82 -10.92
CA MET A 283 -1.79 -30.40 -9.53
C MET A 283 -0.86 -31.10 -8.54
N GLU A 284 -0.62 -32.39 -8.71
CA GLU A 284 0.32 -33.15 -7.88
C GLU A 284 1.76 -32.65 -8.04
N LEU A 285 2.20 -32.38 -9.28
CA LEU A 285 3.52 -31.80 -9.55
C LEU A 285 3.69 -30.41 -8.92
N LYS A 286 2.68 -29.57 -9.00
CA LYS A 286 2.70 -28.25 -8.39
C LYS A 286 2.97 -28.33 -6.89
N ASP A 287 2.30 -29.24 -6.17
CA ASP A 287 2.48 -29.37 -4.73
C ASP A 287 3.89 -29.87 -4.39
N LYS A 288 4.44 -30.83 -5.14
CA LYS A 288 5.83 -31.32 -4.99
C LYS A 288 6.87 -30.22 -5.28
N ILE A 289 6.65 -29.41 -6.33
CA ILE A 289 7.50 -28.27 -6.68
C ILE A 289 7.55 -27.25 -5.54
N VAL A 290 6.41 -26.94 -4.91
CA VAL A 290 6.34 -26.00 -3.79
C VAL A 290 7.08 -26.53 -2.57
N ASP A 291 6.90 -27.81 -2.23
CA ASP A 291 7.53 -28.43 -1.06
C ASP A 291 9.07 -28.49 -1.21
N ASP A 292 9.58 -28.95 -2.36
CA ASP A 292 11.02 -29.01 -2.61
C ASP A 292 11.64 -27.60 -2.76
N PHE A 293 10.92 -26.61 -3.33
CA PHE A 293 11.38 -25.23 -3.35
C PHE A 293 11.56 -24.68 -1.93
N VAL A 294 10.64 -24.95 -1.03
CA VAL A 294 10.75 -24.56 0.39
C VAL A 294 11.94 -25.24 1.07
N ALA A 295 12.19 -26.53 0.78
CA ALA A 295 13.35 -27.27 1.31
C ALA A 295 14.68 -26.68 0.80
N VAL A 296 14.76 -26.34 -0.50
CA VAL A 296 15.94 -25.71 -1.10
C VAL A 296 16.23 -24.33 -0.45
N VAL A 297 15.20 -23.49 -0.31
CA VAL A 297 15.37 -22.13 0.21
C VAL A 297 15.69 -22.11 1.71
N ASN A 298 15.00 -22.92 2.52
CA ASN A 298 15.11 -22.85 3.97
C ASN A 298 16.20 -23.76 4.55
N GLN A 299 16.48 -24.89 3.88
CA GLN A 299 17.41 -25.93 4.38
C GLN A 299 18.67 -26.06 3.52
N GLN A 300 18.76 -25.35 2.38
CA GLN A 300 19.84 -25.48 1.40
C GLN A 300 20.05 -26.94 0.91
N ASP A 301 18.93 -27.68 0.81
CA ASP A 301 18.91 -29.09 0.44
C ASP A 301 19.23 -29.25 -1.06
N LYS A 302 20.37 -29.87 -1.36
CA LYS A 302 20.83 -30.10 -2.72
C LYS A 302 20.06 -31.20 -3.43
N GLU A 303 19.60 -32.23 -2.70
CA GLU A 303 18.78 -33.32 -3.26
C GLU A 303 17.39 -32.81 -3.65
N ALA A 304 16.81 -31.91 -2.82
CA ALA A 304 15.57 -31.24 -3.17
C ALA A 304 15.71 -30.36 -4.44
N LEU A 305 16.89 -29.76 -4.65
CA LEU A 305 17.16 -28.97 -5.85
C LEU A 305 17.20 -29.85 -7.12
N GLU A 306 17.73 -31.05 -7.04
CA GLU A 306 17.73 -31.98 -8.17
C GLU A 306 16.32 -32.50 -8.49
N ARG A 307 15.55 -32.90 -7.47
CA ARG A 307 14.13 -33.28 -7.66
C ARG A 307 13.28 -32.14 -8.22
N LEU A 308 13.53 -30.90 -7.77
CA LEU A 308 12.83 -29.72 -8.29
C LEU A 308 13.06 -29.54 -9.81
N ARG A 309 14.26 -29.81 -10.30
CA ARG A 309 14.56 -29.77 -11.75
C ARG A 309 13.78 -30.81 -12.50
N GLU A 310 13.79 -32.07 -12.02
CA GLU A 310 13.03 -33.16 -12.64
C GLU A 310 11.53 -32.85 -12.71
N TYR A 311 10.95 -32.30 -11.65
CA TYR A 311 9.52 -31.93 -11.66
C TYR A 311 9.19 -30.75 -12.59
N LEU A 312 10.12 -29.82 -12.79
CA LEU A 312 9.95 -28.72 -13.74
C LEU A 312 10.02 -29.24 -15.18
N ASP A 313 10.92 -30.17 -15.48
CA ASP A 313 11.03 -30.80 -16.81
C ASP A 313 9.75 -31.62 -17.09
N GLU A 314 9.26 -32.43 -16.12
CA GLU A 314 8.00 -33.20 -16.26
C GLU A 314 6.79 -32.26 -16.44
N LEU A 315 6.77 -31.12 -15.79
CA LEU A 315 5.71 -30.13 -15.95
C LEU A 315 5.76 -29.46 -17.34
N GLU A 316 6.96 -29.19 -17.86
CA GLU A 316 7.14 -28.63 -19.20
C GLU A 316 6.63 -29.60 -20.27
N ASP A 317 6.98 -30.90 -20.17
CA ASP A 317 6.48 -31.96 -21.07
C ASP A 317 4.95 -32.05 -21.02
N LEU A 318 4.36 -32.00 -19.81
CA LEU A 318 2.91 -32.04 -19.65
C LEU A 318 2.18 -30.79 -20.18
N LEU A 319 2.83 -29.65 -20.22
CA LEU A 319 2.20 -28.39 -20.64
C LEU A 319 2.35 -28.15 -22.14
N PHE A 320 3.46 -28.54 -22.73
CA PHE A 320 3.86 -28.15 -24.09
C PHE A 320 4.00 -29.31 -25.10
N ASP A 321 4.02 -30.57 -24.65
CA ASP A 321 3.86 -31.72 -25.58
C ASP A 321 2.40 -31.89 -25.97
N GLU A 322 2.13 -31.69 -27.28
CA GLU A 322 0.84 -31.91 -27.93
C GLU A 322 0.53 -33.40 -28.12
#